data_b57001d7669521d655194010fc516d02
#
_entry.id   b57001d7669521d655194010fc516d02
#
_cell.length_a   1.000
_cell.length_b   1.000
_cell.length_c   1.000
_cell.angle_alpha   90.00
_cell.angle_beta   90.00
_cell.angle_gamma   90.00
#
_symmetry.space_group_name_H-M   'P 1'
#
loop_
_entity.id
_entity.type
_entity.pdbx_description
1 polymer ?
#
loop_
_entity_poly.entity_id
_entity_poly.type
_entity_poly.pdbx_seq_one_letter_code
_entity_poly.pdbx_strand_id
1 'polypeptide(L)'
;MTEVTLLEAEDVRDRILSGEEVAILDVREWGVFGDGHMLFAISCPLSHLETRIDDFVPRKDTPVVLCSEGKADKHLVDLGAERLIAWGYTDVNVLAGGLDAWDQAGFEVFSGVNVPSKAFGEFVEHTYDTPRIPPEEVKAMMDRGENMVVLDSRPMSEYHKMNIPMGVDCPGAELAYRVHDLAPDPATTVVVNCAGRTRSIIGAQSLINAGIPNKVVALENGTMGWHLAGFQLEYGNDRRFPDLSEEGKAKAKAVRERVAKRFGVPTCDHDQLAAWRAEAGRTTYVLDVRNPEEFTGGHLEGSRHAPGGQLVQAW
;
A
#
# COMPACT_ATOMS: atom_id res chain seq x y z
N MET A 1 -13.20 27.88 23.20
CA MET A 1 -13.02 27.83 21.73
C MET A 1 -11.68 27.13 21.52
N THR A 2 -11.63 26.07 20.74
CA THR A 2 -10.38 25.41 20.38
C THR A 2 -9.58 26.40 19.52
N GLU A 3 -8.38 26.73 19.96
CA GLU A 3 -7.48 27.65 19.25
C GLU A 3 -6.62 26.84 18.29
N VAL A 4 -6.44 27.31 17.07
CA VAL A 4 -5.55 26.69 16.08
C VAL A 4 -4.11 27.04 16.45
N THR A 5 -3.26 26.04 16.66
CA THR A 5 -1.85 26.25 16.95
C THR A 5 -1.04 26.22 15.65
N LEU A 6 -0.18 27.22 15.45
CA LEU A 6 0.81 27.22 14.40
C LEU A 6 2.07 26.49 14.91
N LEU A 7 2.52 25.48 14.20
CA LEU A 7 3.73 24.71 14.51
C LEU A 7 4.80 25.01 13.46
N GLU A 8 6.01 25.27 13.91
CA GLU A 8 7.16 25.38 13.01
C GLU A 8 7.55 24.00 12.45
N ALA A 9 8.31 23.98 11.38
CA ALA A 9 8.68 22.73 10.69
C ALA A 9 9.40 21.74 11.62
N GLU A 10 10.27 22.26 12.48
CA GLU A 10 11.00 21.46 13.50
C GLU A 10 10.05 20.80 14.49
N ASP A 11 9.02 21.53 14.96
CA ASP A 11 8.04 21.00 15.91
C ASP A 11 7.22 19.85 15.28
N VAL A 12 6.84 20.01 14.01
CA VAL A 12 6.12 18.96 13.26
C VAL A 12 7.01 17.73 13.08
N ARG A 13 8.27 17.94 12.70
CA ARG A 13 9.25 16.85 12.57
C ARG A 13 9.45 16.10 13.89
N ASP A 14 9.59 16.83 14.99
CA ASP A 14 9.78 16.23 16.30
C ASP A 14 8.55 15.41 16.73
N ARG A 15 7.33 15.88 16.45
CA ARG A 15 6.10 15.10 16.65
C ARG A 15 6.08 13.81 15.81
N ILE A 16 6.46 13.87 14.54
CA ILE A 16 6.57 12.67 13.69
C ILE A 16 7.56 11.65 14.25
N LEU A 17 8.68 12.12 14.78
CA LEU A 17 9.75 11.27 15.32
C LEU A 17 9.50 10.79 16.76
N SER A 18 8.57 11.40 17.49
CA SER A 18 8.25 11.02 18.88
C SER A 18 7.67 9.62 19.01
N GLY A 19 7.06 9.10 17.94
CA GLY A 19 6.31 7.85 17.95
C GLY A 19 4.93 7.96 18.60
N GLU A 20 4.51 9.16 18.99
CA GLU A 20 3.15 9.45 19.42
C GLU A 20 2.20 9.58 18.23
N GLU A 21 0.92 9.33 18.45
CA GLU A 21 -0.08 9.43 17.38
C GLU A 21 -0.23 10.88 16.92
N VAL A 22 -0.04 11.12 15.62
CA VAL A 22 -0.28 12.39 14.96
C VAL A 22 -0.77 12.14 13.53
N ALA A 23 -1.75 12.90 13.07
CA ALA A 23 -2.23 12.87 11.70
C ALA A 23 -1.70 14.11 10.94
N ILE A 24 -0.91 13.89 9.90
CA ILE A 24 -0.45 14.96 9.01
C ILE A 24 -1.32 14.93 7.76
N LEU A 25 -2.14 15.94 7.57
CA LEU A 25 -3.09 16.00 6.45
C LEU A 25 -2.71 17.12 5.48
N ASP A 26 -2.39 16.75 4.26
CA ASP A 26 -2.19 17.70 3.17
C ASP A 26 -3.55 17.99 2.51
N VAL A 27 -4.00 19.23 2.62
CA VAL A 27 -5.33 19.66 2.17
C VAL A 27 -5.35 20.16 0.72
N ARG A 28 -4.22 20.11 0.01
CA ARG A 28 -4.12 20.43 -1.41
C ARG A 28 -4.73 19.32 -2.27
N GLU A 29 -5.05 19.64 -3.52
CA GLU A 29 -5.56 18.64 -4.47
C GLU A 29 -4.48 17.60 -4.83
N TRP A 30 -4.93 16.39 -5.20
CA TRP A 30 -4.05 15.23 -5.41
C TRP A 30 -2.92 15.45 -6.42
N GLY A 31 -3.16 16.25 -7.48
CA GLY A 31 -2.13 16.58 -8.45
C GLY A 31 -0.97 17.35 -7.80
N VAL A 32 -1.31 18.38 -7.02
CA VAL A 32 -0.34 19.22 -6.31
C VAL A 32 0.39 18.43 -5.21
N PHE A 33 -0.33 17.57 -4.48
CA PHE A 33 0.29 16.63 -3.54
C PHE A 33 1.35 15.76 -4.23
N GLY A 34 1.04 15.25 -5.44
CA GLY A 34 1.96 14.44 -6.22
C GLY A 34 3.21 15.17 -6.70
N ASP A 35 3.16 16.50 -6.82
CA ASP A 35 4.33 17.31 -7.20
C ASP A 35 5.34 17.43 -6.05
N GLY A 36 4.84 17.46 -4.79
CA GLY A 36 5.70 17.49 -3.60
C GLY A 36 4.90 17.40 -2.30
N HIS A 37 5.39 16.59 -1.34
CA HIS A 37 4.75 16.42 -0.02
C HIS A 37 5.73 15.91 1.04
N MET A 38 5.37 16.02 2.31
CA MET A 38 6.09 15.36 3.41
C MET A 38 5.85 13.84 3.37
N LEU A 39 6.86 13.04 3.73
CA LEU A 39 6.83 11.57 3.63
C LEU A 39 5.59 10.92 4.28
N PHE A 40 5.20 11.41 5.45
CA PHE A 40 4.07 10.84 6.22
C PHE A 40 2.78 11.65 6.08
N ALA A 41 2.74 12.65 5.19
CA ALA A 41 1.51 13.36 4.93
C ALA A 41 0.51 12.49 4.16
N ILE A 42 -0.73 12.51 4.61
CA ILE A 42 -1.86 11.86 3.94
C ILE A 42 -2.52 12.90 3.05
N SER A 43 -2.70 12.58 1.77
CA SER A 43 -3.48 13.43 0.86
C SER A 43 -4.96 13.43 1.24
N CYS A 44 -5.43 14.54 1.78
CA CYS A 44 -6.82 14.74 2.16
C CYS A 44 -7.31 16.12 1.68
N PRO A 45 -7.53 16.28 0.36
CA PRO A 45 -7.93 17.55 -0.21
C PRO A 45 -9.09 18.19 0.52
N LEU A 46 -9.06 19.52 0.68
CA LEU A 46 -10.14 20.25 1.34
C LEU A 46 -11.53 19.98 0.71
N SER A 47 -11.56 19.69 -0.59
CA SER A 47 -12.76 19.30 -1.35
C SER A 47 -13.34 17.93 -0.92
N HIS A 48 -12.54 17.08 -0.30
CA HIS A 48 -12.90 15.74 0.17
C HIS A 48 -12.80 15.57 1.70
N LEU A 49 -12.38 16.61 2.42
CA LEU A 49 -12.11 16.54 3.86
C LEU A 49 -13.31 15.99 4.64
N GLU A 50 -14.50 16.48 4.38
CA GLU A 50 -15.75 16.08 5.07
C GLU A 50 -16.04 14.56 4.92
N THR A 51 -15.79 14.01 3.74
CA THR A 51 -16.10 12.60 3.43
C THR A 51 -15.00 11.62 3.83
N ARG A 52 -13.81 12.12 4.16
CA ARG A 52 -12.63 11.27 4.40
C ARG A 52 -12.07 11.38 5.81
N ILE A 53 -12.35 12.46 6.51
CA ILE A 53 -11.68 12.73 7.80
C ILE A 53 -11.96 11.65 8.85
N ASP A 54 -13.18 11.15 8.96
CA ASP A 54 -13.52 10.09 9.92
C ASP A 54 -12.87 8.75 9.56
N ASP A 55 -12.46 8.61 8.30
CA ASP A 55 -11.69 7.46 7.83
C ASP A 55 -10.23 7.53 8.26
N PHE A 56 -9.64 8.70 8.17
CA PHE A 56 -8.22 8.90 8.47
C PHE A 56 -7.99 9.19 9.96
N VAL A 57 -8.90 9.94 10.59
CA VAL A 57 -8.76 10.40 11.98
C VAL A 57 -10.09 10.20 12.72
N PRO A 58 -10.47 8.96 13.05
CA PRO A 58 -11.76 8.67 13.68
C PRO A 58 -11.89 9.21 15.10
N ARG A 59 -10.78 9.41 15.81
CA ARG A 59 -10.77 10.00 17.15
C ARG A 59 -10.64 11.51 17.07
N LYS A 60 -11.54 12.22 17.74
CA LYS A 60 -11.58 13.70 17.69
C LYS A 60 -10.52 14.40 18.55
N ASP A 61 -9.85 13.66 19.44
CA ASP A 61 -8.75 14.14 20.28
C ASP A 61 -7.35 13.75 19.72
N THR A 62 -7.28 13.08 18.58
CA THR A 62 -6.02 12.86 17.88
C THR A 62 -5.43 14.20 17.42
N PRO A 63 -4.15 14.48 17.68
CA PRO A 63 -3.47 15.65 17.15
C PRO A 63 -3.48 15.64 15.61
N VAL A 64 -4.01 16.69 15.00
CA VAL A 64 -4.03 16.87 13.54
C VAL A 64 -3.13 18.04 13.18
N VAL A 65 -2.25 17.86 12.20
CA VAL A 65 -1.47 18.93 11.58
C VAL A 65 -1.91 19.07 10.13
N LEU A 66 -2.49 20.19 9.78
CA LEU A 66 -2.83 20.52 8.40
C LEU A 66 -1.65 21.18 7.70
N CYS A 67 -1.40 20.80 6.46
CA CYS A 67 -0.40 21.44 5.62
C CYS A 67 -0.95 21.78 4.24
N SER A 68 -0.36 22.81 3.66
CA SER A 68 -0.53 23.27 2.28
C SER A 68 0.83 23.70 1.72
N GLU A 69 0.87 24.31 0.53
CA GLU A 69 2.14 24.78 -0.05
C GLU A 69 2.79 25.86 0.81
N GLY A 70 2.03 26.93 1.12
CA GLY A 70 2.55 28.07 1.86
C GLY A 70 1.59 29.26 1.90
N LYS A 71 2.09 30.48 1.68
CA LYS A 71 1.27 31.70 1.78
C LYS A 71 0.16 31.79 0.74
N ALA A 72 0.41 31.29 -0.46
CA ALA A 72 -0.52 31.43 -1.58
C ALA A 72 -1.84 30.67 -1.37
N ASP A 73 -1.77 29.53 -0.70
CA ASP A 73 -2.89 28.64 -0.45
C ASP A 73 -3.21 28.46 1.04
N LYS A 74 -2.71 29.35 1.89
CA LYS A 74 -2.97 29.35 3.35
C LYS A 74 -4.47 29.25 3.68
N HIS A 75 -5.34 29.82 2.85
CA HIS A 75 -6.78 29.74 3.03
C HIS A 75 -7.32 28.29 3.07
N LEU A 76 -6.63 27.32 2.46
CA LEU A 76 -7.03 25.92 2.49
C LEU A 76 -6.88 25.33 3.91
N VAL A 77 -5.74 25.58 4.57
CA VAL A 77 -5.53 25.12 5.95
C VAL A 77 -6.41 25.89 6.94
N ASP A 78 -6.65 27.19 6.72
CA ASP A 78 -7.53 28.00 7.58
C ASP A 78 -8.96 27.43 7.54
N LEU A 79 -9.53 27.18 6.36
CA LEU A 79 -10.84 26.57 6.19
C LEU A 79 -10.89 25.12 6.69
N GLY A 80 -9.82 24.36 6.46
CA GLY A 80 -9.71 22.99 6.98
C GLY A 80 -9.76 22.96 8.50
N ALA A 81 -9.00 23.82 9.15
CA ALA A 81 -8.96 23.92 10.60
C ALA A 81 -10.33 24.37 11.17
N GLU A 82 -10.96 25.38 10.57
CA GLU A 82 -12.31 25.82 10.95
C GLU A 82 -13.33 24.65 10.90
N ARG A 83 -13.32 23.88 9.80
CA ARG A 83 -14.20 22.72 9.64
C ARG A 83 -13.94 21.65 10.68
N LEU A 84 -12.66 21.26 10.90
CA LEU A 84 -12.30 20.25 11.87
C LEU A 84 -12.76 20.63 13.27
N ILE A 85 -12.55 21.88 13.70
CA ILE A 85 -13.01 22.37 14.98
C ILE A 85 -14.54 22.31 15.06
N ALA A 86 -15.23 22.73 14.01
CA ALA A 86 -16.70 22.66 13.94
C ALA A 86 -17.24 21.22 14.05
N TRP A 87 -16.46 20.23 13.57
CA TRP A 87 -16.79 18.80 13.67
C TRP A 87 -16.30 18.15 14.97
N GLY A 88 -15.76 18.95 15.91
CA GLY A 88 -15.42 18.51 17.26
C GLY A 88 -13.98 18.01 17.45
N TYR A 89 -13.08 18.24 16.52
CA TYR A 89 -11.66 17.98 16.73
C TYR A 89 -11.10 18.98 17.73
N THR A 90 -10.33 18.48 18.72
CA THR A 90 -9.89 19.27 19.87
C THR A 90 -8.42 19.68 19.84
N ASP A 91 -7.59 19.03 19.02
CA ASP A 91 -6.17 19.35 18.82
C ASP A 91 -5.88 19.54 17.33
N VAL A 92 -6.14 20.76 16.84
CA VAL A 92 -5.98 21.13 15.43
C VAL A 92 -4.82 22.11 15.30
N ASN A 93 -3.82 21.70 14.53
CA ASN A 93 -2.61 22.46 14.30
C ASN A 93 -2.42 22.71 12.80
N VAL A 94 -1.61 23.71 12.46
CA VAL A 94 -1.25 24.05 11.09
C VAL A 94 0.26 24.20 11.00
N LEU A 95 0.88 23.61 9.97
CA LEU A 95 2.29 23.84 9.65
C LEU A 95 2.48 25.29 9.21
N ALA A 96 3.22 26.07 10.02
CA ALA A 96 3.51 27.47 9.75
C ALA A 96 4.34 27.60 8.46
N GLY A 97 3.84 28.39 7.51
CA GLY A 97 4.50 28.57 6.21
C GLY A 97 4.39 27.36 5.26
N GLY A 98 3.72 26.28 5.65
CA GLY A 98 3.44 25.14 4.80
C GLY A 98 4.69 24.38 4.33
N LEU A 99 4.56 23.70 3.19
CA LEU A 99 5.65 22.91 2.60
C LEU A 99 6.87 23.78 2.21
N ASP A 100 6.64 25.04 1.85
CA ASP A 100 7.72 26.00 1.62
C ASP A 100 8.63 26.18 2.84
N ALA A 101 8.04 26.27 4.04
CA ALA A 101 8.81 26.38 5.29
C ALA A 101 9.50 25.07 5.67
N TRP A 102 8.85 23.92 5.40
CA TRP A 102 9.43 22.60 5.58
C TRP A 102 10.72 22.42 4.76
N ASP A 103 10.68 22.78 3.48
CA ASP A 103 11.84 22.72 2.57
C ASP A 103 12.93 23.72 3.00
N GLN A 104 12.57 24.96 3.38
CA GLN A 104 13.50 25.97 3.87
C GLN A 104 14.20 25.56 5.17
N ALA A 105 13.56 24.76 6.01
CA ALA A 105 14.16 24.15 7.20
C ALA A 105 15.15 23.02 6.85
N GLY A 106 15.29 22.67 5.56
CA GLY A 106 16.19 21.63 5.07
C GLY A 106 15.63 20.21 5.19
N PHE A 107 14.32 20.06 5.34
CA PHE A 107 13.66 18.77 5.41
C PHE A 107 13.22 18.33 4.01
N GLU A 108 13.33 17.02 3.76
CA GLU A 108 13.08 16.46 2.44
C GLU A 108 11.61 16.54 2.03
N VAL A 109 11.39 16.98 0.78
CA VAL A 109 10.11 16.98 0.08
C VAL A 109 10.11 15.86 -0.96
N PHE A 110 9.10 15.03 -0.93
CA PHE A 110 8.99 13.84 -1.78
C PHE A 110 8.00 14.08 -2.92
N SER A 111 8.34 13.66 -4.12
CA SER A 111 7.46 13.72 -5.28
C SER A 111 6.88 12.37 -5.66
N GLY A 112 5.70 12.37 -6.26
CA GLY A 112 4.96 11.19 -6.68
C GLY A 112 3.92 10.76 -5.66
N VAL A 113 3.32 9.60 -5.87
CA VAL A 113 2.31 9.01 -4.98
C VAL A 113 2.81 7.68 -4.42
N ASN A 114 2.28 7.28 -3.27
CA ASN A 114 2.66 6.04 -2.59
C ASN A 114 4.17 5.95 -2.30
N VAL A 115 4.78 7.05 -1.90
CA VAL A 115 6.23 7.14 -1.64
C VAL A 115 6.69 6.18 -0.54
N PRO A 116 6.00 6.04 0.62
CA PRO A 116 6.40 5.08 1.64
C PRO A 116 6.49 3.65 1.13
N SER A 117 5.51 3.20 0.33
CA SER A 117 5.53 1.84 -0.22
C SER A 117 6.62 1.63 -1.27
N LYS A 118 6.96 2.66 -2.05
CA LYS A 118 8.09 2.61 -2.98
C LYS A 118 9.41 2.46 -2.22
N ALA A 119 9.62 3.28 -1.20
CA ALA A 119 10.79 3.18 -0.33
C ALA A 119 10.89 1.80 0.33
N PHE A 120 9.77 1.25 0.81
CA PHE A 120 9.72 -0.11 1.34
C PHE A 120 10.09 -1.16 0.29
N GLY A 121 9.61 -1.03 -0.95
CA GLY A 121 10.00 -1.92 -2.06
C GLY A 121 11.50 -1.92 -2.33
N GLU A 122 12.12 -0.74 -2.37
CA GLU A 122 13.59 -0.60 -2.51
C GLU A 122 14.33 -1.22 -1.31
N PHE A 123 13.85 -0.97 -0.09
CA PHE A 123 14.41 -1.61 1.12
C PHE A 123 14.35 -3.13 1.03
N VAL A 124 13.21 -3.69 0.62
CA VAL A 124 13.04 -5.16 0.45
C VAL A 124 14.03 -5.68 -0.58
N GLU A 125 14.14 -5.05 -1.73
CA GLU A 125 15.04 -5.49 -2.80
C GLU A 125 16.50 -5.49 -2.33
N HIS A 126 16.97 -4.38 -1.74
CA HIS A 126 18.34 -4.26 -1.28
C HIS A 126 18.67 -5.17 -0.09
N THR A 127 17.71 -5.38 0.82
CA THR A 127 17.93 -6.20 2.01
C THR A 127 17.99 -7.68 1.69
N TYR A 128 17.18 -8.14 0.73
CA TYR A 128 17.02 -9.57 0.41
C TYR A 128 17.61 -9.98 -0.93
N ASP A 129 18.18 -9.04 -1.70
CA ASP A 129 18.67 -9.27 -3.06
C ASP A 129 17.61 -10.00 -3.92
N THR A 130 16.37 -9.47 -3.89
CA THR A 130 15.22 -10.09 -4.56
C THR A 130 15.50 -10.26 -6.05
N PRO A 131 15.48 -11.50 -6.60
CA PRO A 131 15.84 -11.74 -7.99
C PRO A 131 14.91 -11.03 -8.98
N ARG A 132 15.52 -10.44 -10.00
CA ARG A 132 14.81 -9.76 -11.10
C ARG A 132 15.12 -10.41 -12.44
N ILE A 133 14.25 -10.15 -13.41
CA ILE A 133 14.40 -10.61 -14.78
C ILE A 133 13.95 -9.50 -15.75
N PRO A 134 14.75 -9.14 -16.78
CA PRO A 134 14.36 -8.15 -17.76
C PRO A 134 13.23 -8.64 -18.67
N PRO A 135 12.39 -7.72 -19.22
CA PRO A 135 11.28 -8.07 -20.12
C PRO A 135 11.72 -8.90 -21.34
N GLU A 136 12.88 -8.61 -21.89
CA GLU A 136 13.44 -9.31 -23.06
C GLU A 136 13.68 -10.79 -22.77
N GLU A 137 14.16 -11.10 -21.57
CA GLU A 137 14.41 -12.49 -21.20
C GLU A 137 13.10 -13.24 -20.94
N VAL A 138 12.12 -12.60 -20.27
CA VAL A 138 10.78 -13.20 -20.12
C VAL A 138 10.14 -13.46 -21.47
N LYS A 139 10.25 -12.50 -22.41
CA LYS A 139 9.75 -12.69 -23.79
C LYS A 139 10.44 -13.87 -24.47
N ALA A 140 11.76 -13.98 -24.34
CA ALA A 140 12.51 -15.09 -24.92
C ALA A 140 12.13 -16.45 -24.29
N MET A 141 11.86 -16.51 -22.98
CA MET A 141 11.35 -17.70 -22.31
C MET A 141 9.97 -18.11 -22.84
N MET A 142 9.06 -17.13 -23.02
CA MET A 142 7.75 -17.38 -23.65
C MET A 142 7.89 -17.94 -25.06
N ASP A 143 8.77 -17.37 -25.88
CA ASP A 143 8.98 -17.79 -27.28
C ASP A 143 9.59 -19.20 -27.37
N ARG A 144 10.39 -19.60 -26.41
CA ARG A 144 10.96 -20.97 -26.29
C ARG A 144 9.98 -21.97 -25.67
N GLY A 145 8.81 -21.52 -25.18
CA GLY A 145 7.84 -22.38 -24.50
C GLY A 145 8.37 -22.97 -23.19
N GLU A 146 9.20 -22.22 -22.46
CA GLU A 146 9.75 -22.68 -21.17
C GLU A 146 8.66 -22.89 -20.12
N ASN A 147 8.92 -23.79 -19.16
CA ASN A 147 8.02 -24.05 -18.06
C ASN A 147 8.03 -22.86 -17.08
N MET A 148 7.09 -21.93 -17.30
CA MET A 148 6.95 -20.71 -16.51
C MET A 148 5.50 -20.30 -16.33
N VAL A 149 5.24 -19.51 -15.30
CA VAL A 149 3.98 -18.80 -15.08
C VAL A 149 4.26 -17.34 -14.77
N VAL A 150 3.42 -16.45 -15.30
CA VAL A 150 3.46 -15.01 -14.99
C VAL A 150 2.28 -14.68 -14.11
N LEU A 151 2.53 -14.24 -12.89
CA LEU A 151 1.54 -13.85 -11.90
C LEU A 151 1.50 -12.34 -11.77
N ASP A 152 0.38 -11.74 -12.13
CA ASP A 152 0.19 -10.29 -12.03
C ASP A 152 -0.35 -9.93 -10.65
N SER A 153 0.46 -9.24 -9.87
CA SER A 153 0.17 -8.89 -8.48
C SER A 153 -0.74 -7.65 -8.32
N ARG A 154 -1.24 -7.11 -9.42
CA ARG A 154 -2.19 -6.00 -9.42
C ARG A 154 -3.61 -6.48 -9.16
N PRO A 155 -4.55 -5.59 -8.78
CA PRO A 155 -5.96 -5.96 -8.75
C PRO A 155 -6.50 -6.15 -10.18
N MET A 156 -7.55 -6.97 -10.32
CA MET A 156 -8.22 -7.27 -11.59
C MET A 156 -8.57 -6.00 -12.39
N SER A 157 -8.97 -4.93 -11.73
CA SER A 157 -9.30 -3.65 -12.39
C SER A 157 -8.14 -2.99 -13.13
N GLU A 158 -6.90 -3.21 -12.69
CA GLU A 158 -5.69 -2.79 -13.42
C GLU A 158 -5.28 -3.82 -14.48
N TYR A 159 -5.33 -5.12 -14.13
CA TYR A 159 -5.00 -6.22 -15.03
C TYR A 159 -5.90 -6.24 -16.28
N HIS A 160 -7.21 -6.10 -16.10
CA HIS A 160 -8.19 -6.06 -17.20
C HIS A 160 -7.93 -4.91 -18.17
N LYS A 161 -7.49 -3.74 -17.68
CA LYS A 161 -7.17 -2.59 -18.55
C LYS A 161 -6.03 -2.91 -19.50
N MET A 162 -4.96 -3.52 -19.01
CA MET A 162 -3.82 -3.98 -19.80
C MET A 162 -2.99 -4.97 -18.99
N ASN A 163 -2.47 -5.99 -19.63
CA ASN A 163 -1.61 -7.01 -19.03
C ASN A 163 -0.55 -7.50 -20.03
N ILE A 164 0.47 -8.18 -19.55
CA ILE A 164 1.42 -8.86 -20.41
C ILE A 164 0.84 -10.21 -20.86
N PRO A 165 1.20 -10.72 -22.07
CA PRO A 165 0.72 -12.00 -22.56
C PRO A 165 0.96 -13.14 -21.57
N MET A 166 0.06 -14.12 -21.56
CA MET A 166 0.08 -15.28 -20.65
C MET A 166 -0.03 -14.96 -19.15
N GLY A 167 -0.06 -13.68 -18.77
CA GLY A 167 -0.23 -13.27 -17.36
C GLY A 167 -1.55 -13.77 -16.79
N VAL A 168 -1.52 -14.15 -15.50
CA VAL A 168 -2.70 -14.55 -14.71
C VAL A 168 -2.83 -13.55 -13.56
N ASP A 169 -4.02 -12.97 -13.41
CA ASP A 169 -4.30 -12.08 -12.27
C ASP A 169 -4.20 -12.87 -10.97
N CYS A 170 -3.31 -12.42 -10.09
CA CYS A 170 -3.11 -12.97 -8.76
C CYS A 170 -2.61 -11.85 -7.84
N PRO A 171 -3.51 -11.02 -7.29
CA PRO A 171 -3.17 -9.88 -6.44
C PRO A 171 -2.18 -10.24 -5.34
N GLY A 172 -1.35 -9.28 -4.94
CA GLY A 172 -0.19 -9.53 -4.07
C GLY A 172 -0.48 -10.36 -2.82
N ALA A 173 -1.63 -10.16 -2.17
CA ALA A 173 -2.04 -10.97 -1.02
C ALA A 173 -2.43 -12.41 -1.37
N GLU A 174 -2.85 -12.66 -2.60
CA GLU A 174 -3.23 -13.99 -3.09
C GLU A 174 -2.03 -14.85 -3.50
N LEU A 175 -0.88 -14.24 -3.82
CA LEU A 175 0.29 -14.94 -4.35
C LEU A 175 0.69 -16.14 -3.52
N ALA A 176 1.04 -15.93 -2.24
CA ALA A 176 1.47 -17.02 -1.36
C ALA A 176 0.36 -18.03 -1.04
N TYR A 177 -0.89 -17.61 -1.18
CA TYR A 177 -2.06 -18.45 -0.97
C TYR A 177 -2.36 -19.35 -2.17
N ARG A 178 -2.14 -18.85 -3.42
CA ARG A 178 -2.55 -19.50 -4.68
C ARG A 178 -1.40 -20.19 -5.43
N VAL A 179 -0.15 -19.82 -5.17
CA VAL A 179 1.00 -20.28 -5.96
C VAL A 179 1.13 -21.81 -6.03
N HIS A 180 0.69 -22.53 -5.00
CA HIS A 180 0.79 -23.98 -4.97
C HIS A 180 -0.07 -24.68 -6.03
N ASP A 181 -1.19 -24.05 -6.44
CA ASP A 181 -2.06 -24.55 -7.52
C ASP A 181 -1.70 -23.92 -8.88
N LEU A 182 -1.10 -22.73 -8.89
CA LEU A 182 -0.68 -22.04 -10.11
C LEU A 182 0.68 -22.53 -10.65
N ALA A 183 1.56 -23.00 -9.77
CA ALA A 183 2.87 -23.54 -10.10
C ALA A 183 3.16 -24.83 -9.30
N PRO A 184 2.37 -25.91 -9.50
CA PRO A 184 2.53 -27.14 -8.72
C PRO A 184 3.81 -27.89 -9.00
N ASP A 185 4.40 -27.75 -10.19
CA ASP A 185 5.69 -28.32 -10.56
C ASP A 185 6.84 -27.44 -10.03
N PRO A 186 7.73 -27.96 -9.17
CA PRO A 186 8.88 -27.21 -8.66
C PRO A 186 9.82 -26.65 -9.74
N ALA A 187 9.80 -27.23 -10.94
CA ALA A 187 10.62 -26.79 -12.07
C ALA A 187 10.03 -25.56 -12.78
N THR A 188 8.76 -25.17 -12.47
CA THR A 188 8.12 -23.99 -13.05
C THR A 188 8.78 -22.72 -12.52
N THR A 189 9.26 -21.85 -13.40
CA THR A 189 9.72 -20.51 -13.03
C THR A 189 8.51 -19.60 -12.78
N VAL A 190 8.45 -18.97 -11.61
CA VAL A 190 7.40 -18.02 -11.25
C VAL A 190 7.90 -16.60 -11.47
N VAL A 191 7.32 -15.90 -12.43
CA VAL A 191 7.60 -14.49 -12.74
C VAL A 191 6.49 -13.65 -12.11
N VAL A 192 6.83 -12.77 -11.17
CA VAL A 192 5.86 -11.85 -10.56
C VAL A 192 5.89 -10.51 -11.29
N ASN A 193 4.73 -10.12 -11.82
CA ASN A 193 4.52 -8.84 -12.52
C ASN A 193 3.70 -7.85 -11.69
N CYS A 194 3.86 -6.55 -11.98
CA CYS A 194 2.95 -5.49 -11.56
C CYS A 194 2.93 -4.36 -12.60
N ALA A 195 2.44 -3.17 -12.26
CA ALA A 195 2.47 -2.03 -13.18
C ALA A 195 3.89 -1.52 -13.47
N GLY A 196 4.72 -1.45 -12.42
CA GLY A 196 6.09 -0.94 -12.48
C GLY A 196 7.05 -1.83 -11.69
N ARG A 197 7.34 -1.50 -10.43
CA ARG A 197 8.44 -2.15 -9.69
C ARG A 197 8.04 -2.70 -8.32
N THR A 198 7.45 -1.88 -7.46
CA THR A 198 7.28 -2.14 -6.02
C THR A 198 6.52 -3.43 -5.70
N ARG A 199 5.33 -3.61 -6.27
CA ARG A 199 4.46 -4.77 -5.97
C ARG A 199 5.05 -6.09 -6.49
N SER A 200 5.76 -6.08 -7.63
CA SER A 200 6.42 -7.30 -8.13
C SER A 200 7.60 -7.72 -7.25
N ILE A 201 8.40 -6.77 -6.76
CA ILE A 201 9.50 -7.03 -5.82
C ILE A 201 8.95 -7.61 -4.51
N ILE A 202 7.99 -6.93 -3.88
CA ILE A 202 7.39 -7.37 -2.62
C ILE A 202 6.70 -8.74 -2.80
N GLY A 203 5.99 -8.94 -3.90
CA GLY A 203 5.30 -10.19 -4.21
C GLY A 203 6.28 -11.35 -4.44
N ALA A 204 7.35 -11.14 -5.21
CA ALA A 204 8.39 -12.15 -5.42
C ALA A 204 9.08 -12.50 -4.09
N GLN A 205 9.46 -11.50 -3.29
CA GLN A 205 10.06 -11.74 -1.99
C GLN A 205 9.11 -12.46 -1.03
N SER A 206 7.80 -12.16 -1.10
CA SER A 206 6.79 -12.87 -0.29
C SER A 206 6.74 -14.36 -0.63
N LEU A 207 6.83 -14.74 -1.91
CA LEU A 207 6.91 -16.14 -2.34
C LEU A 207 8.20 -16.82 -1.90
N ILE A 208 9.34 -16.13 -1.99
CA ILE A 208 10.63 -16.61 -1.49
C ILE A 208 10.56 -16.83 0.04
N ASN A 209 10.00 -15.88 0.77
CA ASN A 209 9.76 -15.99 2.22
C ASN A 209 8.79 -17.13 2.57
N ALA A 210 7.81 -17.37 1.72
CA ALA A 210 6.91 -18.52 1.80
C ALA A 210 7.65 -19.85 1.62
N GLY A 211 8.85 -19.84 1.07
CA GLY A 211 9.69 -21.02 0.89
C GLY A 211 9.13 -22.01 -0.13
N ILE A 212 8.54 -21.52 -1.22
CA ILE A 212 8.14 -22.37 -2.33
C ILE A 212 9.38 -22.92 -3.03
N PRO A 213 9.34 -24.15 -3.60
CA PRO A 213 10.50 -24.76 -4.22
C PRO A 213 10.87 -24.16 -5.58
N ASN A 214 9.97 -23.41 -6.18
CA ASN A 214 10.08 -22.82 -7.50
C ASN A 214 11.14 -21.71 -7.54
N LYS A 215 11.78 -21.52 -8.69
CA LYS A 215 12.53 -20.30 -8.99
C LYS A 215 11.54 -19.12 -9.07
N VAL A 216 11.76 -18.09 -8.27
CA VAL A 216 10.92 -16.87 -8.25
C VAL A 216 11.73 -15.67 -8.68
N VAL A 217 11.18 -14.86 -9.58
CA VAL A 217 11.79 -13.61 -10.07
C VAL A 217 10.75 -12.52 -10.22
N ALA A 218 11.12 -11.26 -9.96
CA ALA A 218 10.29 -10.09 -10.24
C ALA A 218 10.56 -9.58 -11.66
N LEU A 219 9.53 -9.28 -12.44
CA LEU A 219 9.68 -8.63 -13.75
C LEU A 219 10.17 -7.19 -13.56
N GLU A 220 11.32 -6.86 -14.16
CA GLU A 220 11.88 -5.51 -14.11
C GLU A 220 10.93 -4.49 -14.75
N ASN A 221 10.62 -3.44 -13.99
CA ASN A 221 9.71 -2.37 -14.38
C ASN A 221 8.30 -2.83 -14.82
N GLY A 222 7.94 -4.08 -14.54
CA GLY A 222 6.60 -4.63 -14.71
C GLY A 222 6.00 -4.45 -16.11
N THR A 223 4.69 -4.23 -16.16
CA THR A 223 3.95 -3.98 -17.43
C THR A 223 4.48 -2.75 -18.17
N MET A 224 4.96 -1.72 -17.45
CA MET A 224 5.57 -0.55 -18.09
C MET A 224 6.90 -0.91 -18.75
N GLY A 225 7.76 -1.67 -18.09
CA GLY A 225 9.02 -2.16 -18.67
C GLY A 225 8.79 -3.01 -19.93
N TRP A 226 7.79 -3.90 -19.88
CA TRP A 226 7.37 -4.70 -21.02
C TRP A 226 6.97 -3.83 -22.22
N HIS A 227 6.16 -2.81 -21.99
CA HIS A 227 5.73 -1.87 -23.03
C HIS A 227 6.90 -1.05 -23.59
N LEU A 228 7.77 -0.54 -22.73
CA LEU A 228 8.95 0.25 -23.12
C LEU A 228 9.98 -0.57 -23.91
N ALA A 229 10.04 -1.89 -23.68
CA ALA A 229 10.84 -2.82 -24.48
C ALA A 229 10.22 -3.08 -25.87
N GLY A 230 9.10 -2.46 -26.21
CA GLY A 230 8.43 -2.57 -27.49
C GLY A 230 7.55 -3.81 -27.67
N PHE A 231 7.27 -4.54 -26.58
CA PHE A 231 6.43 -5.72 -26.64
C PHE A 231 4.95 -5.37 -26.54
N GLN A 232 4.11 -6.18 -27.19
CA GLN A 232 2.67 -5.97 -27.22
C GLN A 232 2.05 -6.33 -25.87
N LEU A 233 1.07 -5.51 -25.48
CA LEU A 233 0.19 -5.76 -24.33
C LEU A 233 -1.11 -6.40 -24.79
N GLU A 234 -1.77 -7.10 -23.91
CA GLU A 234 -3.14 -7.57 -24.04
C GLU A 234 -4.08 -6.67 -23.23
N TYR A 235 -5.35 -6.63 -23.64
CA TYR A 235 -6.38 -5.78 -23.05
C TYR A 235 -7.67 -6.57 -22.86
N GLY A 236 -8.43 -6.24 -21.83
CA GLY A 236 -9.74 -6.84 -21.60
C GLY A 236 -9.72 -8.31 -21.17
N ASN A 237 -8.58 -8.81 -20.67
CA ASN A 237 -8.48 -10.19 -20.19
C ASN A 237 -8.97 -10.32 -18.75
N ASP A 238 -9.58 -11.47 -18.47
CA ASP A 238 -10.10 -11.87 -17.15
C ASP A 238 -9.46 -13.17 -16.65
N ARG A 239 -8.25 -13.52 -17.15
CA ARG A 239 -7.53 -14.70 -16.68
C ARG A 239 -7.18 -14.49 -15.22
N ARG A 240 -7.74 -15.31 -14.36
CA ARG A 240 -7.62 -15.23 -12.90
C ARG A 240 -7.18 -16.58 -12.34
N PHE A 241 -6.63 -16.56 -11.14
CA PHE A 241 -6.34 -17.76 -10.39
C PHE A 241 -7.61 -18.64 -10.22
N PRO A 242 -7.46 -19.98 -10.24
CA PRO A 242 -8.57 -20.91 -9.99
C PRO A 242 -8.94 -20.95 -8.51
N ASP A 243 -10.05 -21.63 -8.22
CA ASP A 243 -10.37 -22.02 -6.84
C ASP A 243 -9.28 -22.92 -6.27
N LEU A 244 -8.98 -22.74 -4.99
CA LEU A 244 -7.96 -23.54 -4.32
C LEU A 244 -8.36 -25.00 -4.17
N SER A 245 -7.43 -25.88 -4.52
CA SER A 245 -7.50 -27.29 -4.16
C SER A 245 -7.34 -27.50 -2.64
N GLU A 246 -7.79 -28.63 -2.12
CA GLU A 246 -7.59 -28.98 -0.70
C GLU A 246 -6.10 -29.13 -0.36
N GLU A 247 -5.29 -29.61 -1.31
CA GLU A 247 -3.84 -29.67 -1.16
C GLU A 247 -3.22 -28.27 -1.11
N GLY A 248 -3.64 -27.35 -2.02
CA GLY A 248 -3.22 -25.96 -2.04
C GLY A 248 -3.53 -25.25 -0.72
N LYS A 249 -4.74 -25.42 -0.20
CA LYS A 249 -5.16 -24.90 1.13
C LYS A 249 -4.28 -25.41 2.26
N ALA A 250 -3.99 -26.70 2.30
CA ALA A 250 -3.15 -27.29 3.34
C ALA A 250 -1.71 -26.72 3.30
N LYS A 251 -1.13 -26.61 2.10
CA LYS A 251 0.20 -26.00 1.89
C LYS A 251 0.21 -24.53 2.30
N ALA A 252 -0.79 -23.75 1.88
CA ALA A 252 -0.90 -22.33 2.23
C ALA A 252 -1.02 -22.13 3.75
N LYS A 253 -1.79 -22.98 4.45
CA LYS A 253 -1.88 -22.93 5.91
C LYS A 253 -0.53 -23.17 6.59
N ALA A 254 0.23 -24.17 6.15
CA ALA A 254 1.56 -24.46 6.69
C ALA A 254 2.55 -23.31 6.40
N VAL A 255 2.48 -22.69 5.22
CA VAL A 255 3.24 -21.48 4.87
C VAL A 255 2.92 -20.33 5.80
N ARG A 256 1.63 -20.03 6.01
CA ARG A 256 1.18 -18.97 6.91
C ARG A 256 1.77 -19.12 8.31
N GLU A 257 1.69 -20.33 8.90
CA GLU A 257 2.20 -20.60 10.24
C GLU A 257 3.71 -20.38 10.34
N ARG A 258 4.46 -20.85 9.33
CA ARG A 258 5.91 -20.66 9.25
C ARG A 258 6.32 -19.20 9.10
N VAL A 259 5.67 -18.48 8.19
CA VAL A 259 5.95 -17.06 7.94
C VAL A 259 5.59 -16.21 9.13
N ALA A 260 4.41 -16.41 9.73
CA ALA A 260 4.00 -15.70 10.94
C ALA A 260 5.00 -15.90 12.08
N LYS A 261 5.46 -17.14 12.29
CA LYS A 261 6.50 -17.44 13.30
C LYS A 261 7.84 -16.76 12.98
N ARG A 262 8.27 -16.81 11.72
CA ARG A 262 9.55 -16.21 11.28
C ARG A 262 9.60 -14.72 11.53
N PHE A 263 8.52 -14.00 11.26
CA PHE A 263 8.47 -12.54 11.35
C PHE A 263 7.79 -12.04 12.65
N GLY A 264 7.48 -12.93 13.59
CA GLY A 264 6.90 -12.56 14.86
C GLY A 264 5.53 -11.86 14.72
N VAL A 265 4.72 -12.25 13.72
CA VAL A 265 3.42 -11.62 13.48
C VAL A 265 2.47 -11.95 14.64
N PRO A 266 2.05 -10.95 15.43
CA PRO A 266 1.16 -11.20 16.55
C PRO A 266 -0.25 -11.54 16.07
N THR A 267 -0.99 -12.26 16.91
CA THR A 267 -2.41 -12.52 16.70
C THR A 267 -3.21 -12.02 17.89
N CYS A 268 -4.43 -11.57 17.65
CA CYS A 268 -5.38 -11.22 18.71
C CYS A 268 -6.68 -12.00 18.51
N ASP A 269 -7.42 -12.19 19.59
CA ASP A 269 -8.77 -12.71 19.57
C ASP A 269 -9.81 -11.58 19.59
N HIS A 270 -11.09 -11.94 19.61
CA HIS A 270 -12.20 -10.98 19.65
C HIS A 270 -12.21 -10.14 20.91
N ASP A 271 -11.89 -10.73 22.07
CA ASP A 271 -11.92 -10.04 23.35
C ASP A 271 -10.78 -8.99 23.41
N GLN A 272 -9.61 -9.33 22.92
CA GLN A 272 -8.49 -8.40 22.79
C GLN A 272 -8.79 -7.26 21.83
N LEU A 273 -9.41 -7.54 20.67
CA LEU A 273 -9.82 -6.51 19.72
C LEU A 273 -10.87 -5.57 20.35
N ALA A 274 -11.85 -6.13 21.05
CA ALA A 274 -12.86 -5.34 21.77
C ALA A 274 -12.22 -4.44 22.84
N ALA A 275 -11.24 -4.96 23.59
CA ALA A 275 -10.50 -4.19 24.58
C ALA A 275 -9.73 -3.03 23.92
N TRP A 276 -9.04 -3.26 22.81
CA TRP A 276 -8.34 -2.20 22.08
C TRP A 276 -9.26 -1.11 21.54
N ARG A 277 -10.46 -1.50 21.06
CA ARG A 277 -11.47 -0.53 20.60
C ARG A 277 -12.06 0.31 21.72
N ALA A 278 -12.09 -0.22 22.94
CA ALA A 278 -12.61 0.46 24.12
C ALA A 278 -11.54 1.30 24.86
N GLU A 279 -10.27 1.15 24.51
CA GLU A 279 -9.15 1.83 25.18
C GLU A 279 -9.17 3.32 24.82
N ALA A 280 -9.31 4.17 25.85
CA ALA A 280 -9.26 5.62 25.67
C ALA A 280 -7.87 6.06 25.21
N GLY A 281 -7.80 6.98 24.25
CA GLY A 281 -6.55 7.48 23.70
C GLY A 281 -5.88 6.56 22.69
N ARG A 282 -6.52 5.45 22.30
CA ARG A 282 -6.02 4.54 21.27
C ARG A 282 -6.90 4.58 20.01
N THR A 283 -6.30 4.77 18.86
CA THR A 283 -6.97 4.54 17.56
C THR A 283 -6.73 3.10 17.12
N THR A 284 -7.81 2.36 16.84
CA THR A 284 -7.73 0.97 16.37
C THR A 284 -8.36 0.87 14.99
N TYR A 285 -7.54 0.68 13.96
CA TYR A 285 -7.98 0.40 12.60
C TYR A 285 -8.07 -1.11 12.39
N VAL A 286 -9.20 -1.56 11.84
CA VAL A 286 -9.40 -2.96 11.45
C VAL A 286 -9.54 -3.03 9.95
N LEU A 287 -8.57 -3.68 9.30
CA LEU A 287 -8.48 -3.76 7.86
C LEU A 287 -8.70 -5.20 7.40
N ASP A 288 -9.68 -5.40 6.52
CA ASP A 288 -9.93 -6.70 5.90
C ASP A 288 -9.10 -6.80 4.61
N VAL A 289 -8.13 -7.70 4.61
CA VAL A 289 -7.15 -7.86 3.52
C VAL A 289 -7.57 -8.85 2.45
N ARG A 290 -8.76 -9.46 2.58
CA ARG A 290 -9.30 -10.43 1.64
C ARG A 290 -9.72 -9.76 0.33
N ASN A 291 -10.13 -10.59 -0.65
CA ASN A 291 -10.62 -10.07 -1.92
C ASN A 291 -12.04 -9.42 -1.77
N PRO A 292 -12.50 -8.64 -2.77
CA PRO A 292 -13.77 -7.92 -2.68
C PRO A 292 -14.99 -8.81 -2.46
N GLU A 293 -15.01 -9.99 -3.07
CA GLU A 293 -16.12 -10.94 -2.96
C GLU A 293 -16.25 -11.51 -1.55
N GLU A 294 -15.12 -11.82 -0.92
CA GLU A 294 -15.08 -12.33 0.46
C GLU A 294 -15.49 -11.25 1.46
N PHE A 295 -15.01 -10.01 1.27
CA PHE A 295 -15.42 -8.89 2.11
C PHE A 295 -16.92 -8.62 2.01
N THR A 296 -17.46 -8.59 0.78
CA THR A 296 -18.90 -8.37 0.53
C THR A 296 -19.75 -9.50 1.07
N GLY A 297 -19.25 -10.73 1.03
CA GLY A 297 -19.92 -11.91 1.56
C GLY A 297 -20.05 -11.94 3.09
N GLY A 298 -19.24 -11.15 3.80
CA GLY A 298 -19.29 -10.97 5.24
C GLY A 298 -17.95 -10.54 5.82
N HIS A 299 -17.96 -9.52 6.67
CA HIS A 299 -16.78 -8.96 7.32
C HIS A 299 -17.06 -8.56 8.77
N LEU A 300 -16.01 -8.29 9.54
CA LEU A 300 -16.16 -7.76 10.89
C LEU A 300 -16.76 -6.35 10.86
N GLU A 301 -17.73 -6.11 11.74
CA GLU A 301 -18.32 -4.78 11.88
C GLU A 301 -17.24 -3.73 12.16
N GLY A 302 -17.31 -2.61 11.42
CA GLY A 302 -16.34 -1.51 11.49
C GLY A 302 -14.98 -1.83 10.87
N SER A 303 -14.81 -2.96 10.17
CA SER A 303 -13.63 -3.18 9.34
C SER A 303 -13.75 -2.47 7.99
N ARG A 304 -12.60 -2.12 7.42
CA ARG A 304 -12.50 -1.52 6.08
C ARG A 304 -11.85 -2.49 5.14
N HIS A 305 -12.33 -2.52 3.91
CA HIS A 305 -11.73 -3.33 2.88
C HIS A 305 -10.43 -2.70 2.39
N ALA A 306 -9.33 -3.42 2.57
CA ALA A 306 -7.99 -3.04 2.14
C ALA A 306 -7.23 -4.27 1.64
N PRO A 307 -7.49 -4.74 0.41
CA PRO A 307 -6.83 -5.93 -0.13
C PRO A 307 -5.31 -5.86 0.05
N GLY A 308 -4.70 -6.92 0.52
CA GLY A 308 -3.35 -6.89 1.10
C GLY A 308 -2.27 -6.26 0.21
N GLY A 309 -2.32 -6.48 -1.11
CA GLY A 309 -1.41 -5.81 -2.04
C GLY A 309 -1.66 -4.31 -2.12
N GLN A 310 -2.91 -3.88 -2.05
CA GLN A 310 -3.29 -2.46 -2.06
C GLN A 310 -3.06 -1.82 -0.69
N LEU A 311 -3.23 -2.55 0.40
CA LEU A 311 -2.88 -2.08 1.73
C LEU A 311 -1.41 -1.65 1.79
N VAL A 312 -0.49 -2.49 1.30
CA VAL A 312 0.95 -2.16 1.27
C VAL A 312 1.25 -0.99 0.34
N GLN A 313 0.51 -0.83 -0.76
CA GLN A 313 0.74 0.24 -1.72
C GLN A 313 0.19 1.59 -1.25
N ALA A 314 -0.98 1.61 -0.65
CA ALA A 314 -1.74 2.82 -0.32
C ALA A 314 -1.57 3.27 1.14
N TRP A 315 -0.66 2.64 1.84
CA TRP A 315 -0.29 2.97 3.21
C TRP A 315 0.43 4.32 3.29
#